data_75112fdd237a8042aee2018f835839f0
#
_entry.id   75112fdd237a8042aee2018f835839f0
#
_cell.length_a   1.000
_cell.length_b   1.000
_cell.length_c   1.000
_cell.angle_alpha   90.00
_cell.angle_beta   90.00
_cell.angle_gamma   90.00
#
_symmetry.space_group_name_H-M   'P 1'
#
loop_
_entity.id
_entity.type
_entity.pdbx_description
1 polymer ?
#
loop_
_entity_poly.entity_id
_entity_poly.type
_entity_poly.pdbx_seq_one_letter_code
_entity_poly.pdbx_strand_id
1 'polypeptide(L)'
;IETDQLMDALRDNGLAEGQIFRQVILEGMSQELQRQYVSQGRYGALVQTEVKDLPRNRVSVNIDIDEGDVAKIRHINIVGNNDFVEQDLLDQFEQNETGWLSWITSDDKYSREKLSGDLETLESWYLDRGYLKFEVLSTQVSISPDKESVFITINIDEGDVYTISGIELAGDLIISEAEARALVLLREGVIFSQVLMTTSSEYITKRLGNEGYTFAEVEGFPDIDEEAKTASVTFVVKPDMRAYVRRIEFRGNTKTADQVLRRELRQMEGGSANNALIELSKVRLERVGFFKEVTVENVPVAGTSDQIDVIYTVEEQPSGSVGANLGYSQGYGLMLGANLTENNFLGTGKQVGVGVNKSTYQSSINFSYTEPYFTADGVSAGYSIFARETDYSKLRLQPFSQDTMGASINWSYPISEIQRIGFGLGYEYLELNPGDYSSSATIENFIEANGNWFKSVNFNVNWIKSTLNRGIFATRGTSQRLGFDLAFPGSGLEYYKFTYKASHLRGLTRQLTLKLKADLGYGESYGDTSQLPFFKNFYSGDLDLSEDSKNTRWDQEIVPRVALHIVRTLAQQVVMCK
;
A
#
# COMPACT_ATOMS: atom_id res chain seq x y z
N ILE A 1 2.82 18.26 -26.38
CA ILE A 1 3.64 17.04 -26.66
C ILE A 1 5.10 17.42 -26.44
N GLU A 2 5.89 16.58 -25.76
CA GLU A 2 7.31 16.87 -25.57
C GLU A 2 8.08 16.77 -26.90
N THR A 3 9.04 17.66 -27.09
CA THR A 3 9.81 17.78 -28.37
C THR A 3 10.49 16.46 -28.72
N ASP A 4 11.00 15.72 -27.74
CA ASP A 4 11.70 14.44 -27.98
C ASP A 4 10.73 13.36 -28.51
N GLN A 5 9.53 13.27 -27.93
CA GLN A 5 8.48 12.36 -28.41
C GLN A 5 8.03 12.69 -29.84
N LEU A 6 7.94 13.98 -30.15
CA LEU A 6 7.62 14.44 -31.51
C LEU A 6 8.72 14.05 -32.50
N MET A 7 9.97 14.25 -32.13
CA MET A 7 11.13 13.89 -32.98
C MET A 7 11.22 12.38 -33.22
N ASP A 8 10.91 11.56 -32.22
CA ASP A 8 10.86 10.11 -32.39
C ASP A 8 9.70 9.68 -33.29
N ALA A 9 8.52 10.25 -33.12
CA ALA A 9 7.38 9.98 -34.00
C ALA A 9 7.64 10.38 -35.46
N LEU A 10 8.31 11.51 -35.69
CA LEU A 10 8.72 11.93 -37.03
C LEU A 10 9.72 10.94 -37.64
N ARG A 11 10.70 10.48 -36.87
CA ARG A 11 11.70 9.51 -37.29
C ARG A 11 11.09 8.16 -37.68
N ASP A 12 10.20 7.64 -36.86
CA ASP A 12 9.53 6.36 -37.07
C ASP A 12 8.65 6.36 -38.32
N ASN A 13 8.13 7.52 -38.69
CA ASN A 13 7.33 7.72 -39.92
C ASN A 13 8.18 8.13 -41.13
N GLY A 14 9.50 8.09 -41.04
CA GLY A 14 10.38 8.31 -42.16
C GLY A 14 10.70 9.78 -42.48
N LEU A 15 10.52 10.68 -41.50
CA LEU A 15 10.97 12.07 -41.53
C LEU A 15 12.14 12.25 -40.56
N ALA A 16 13.32 11.82 -40.97
CA ALA A 16 14.55 12.00 -40.20
C ALA A 16 15.66 12.58 -41.05
N GLU A 17 16.64 13.18 -40.38
CA GLU A 17 17.85 13.67 -41.06
C GLU A 17 18.54 12.56 -41.86
N GLY A 18 18.87 12.84 -43.12
CA GLY A 18 19.52 11.89 -44.02
C GLY A 18 18.59 10.94 -44.76
N GLN A 19 17.29 11.02 -44.56
CA GLN A 19 16.28 10.25 -45.29
C GLN A 19 15.75 10.99 -46.55
N ILE A 20 15.10 10.23 -47.44
CA ILE A 20 14.51 10.81 -48.66
C ILE A 20 13.24 11.54 -48.27
N PHE A 21 13.21 12.83 -48.47
CA PHE A 21 12.03 13.65 -48.22
C PHE A 21 10.84 13.27 -49.12
N ARG A 22 9.67 13.12 -48.54
CA ARG A 22 8.40 12.88 -49.20
C ARG A 22 7.35 13.84 -48.66
N GLN A 23 6.86 14.74 -49.52
CA GLN A 23 5.88 15.75 -49.11
C GLN A 23 4.60 15.14 -48.55
N VAL A 24 4.13 14.02 -49.12
CA VAL A 24 2.92 13.31 -48.66
C VAL A 24 3.04 12.83 -47.20
N ILE A 25 4.25 12.41 -46.77
CA ILE A 25 4.50 12.00 -45.40
C ILE A 25 4.42 13.20 -44.46
N LEU A 26 5.02 14.33 -44.84
CA LEU A 26 4.98 15.57 -44.06
C LEU A 26 3.54 16.09 -43.89
N GLU A 27 2.75 16.10 -44.95
CA GLU A 27 1.35 16.51 -44.90
C GLU A 27 0.50 15.56 -44.04
N GLY A 28 0.72 14.24 -44.17
CA GLY A 28 0.08 13.23 -43.33
C GLY A 28 0.39 13.40 -41.85
N MET A 29 1.66 13.63 -41.52
CA MET A 29 2.12 13.88 -40.16
C MET A 29 1.55 15.18 -39.58
N SER A 30 1.54 16.25 -40.37
CA SER A 30 0.92 17.54 -39.95
C SER A 30 -0.57 17.37 -39.59
N GLN A 31 -1.31 16.63 -40.40
CA GLN A 31 -2.74 16.34 -40.12
C GLN A 31 -2.90 15.43 -38.89
N GLU A 32 -2.03 14.46 -38.71
CA GLU A 32 -2.08 13.57 -37.55
C GLU A 32 -1.76 14.31 -36.26
N LEU A 33 -0.73 15.15 -36.26
CA LEU A 33 -0.40 16.02 -35.12
C LEU A 33 -1.57 16.95 -34.78
N GLN A 34 -2.17 17.57 -35.78
CA GLN A 34 -3.33 18.43 -35.54
C GLN A 34 -4.50 17.65 -34.96
N ARG A 35 -4.76 16.41 -35.43
CA ARG A 35 -5.77 15.52 -34.83
C ARG A 35 -5.48 15.18 -33.39
N GLN A 36 -4.20 14.89 -33.04
CA GLN A 36 -3.80 14.63 -31.67
C GLN A 36 -4.01 15.83 -30.75
N TYR A 37 -3.71 17.04 -31.20
CA TYR A 37 -3.99 18.25 -30.41
C TYR A 37 -5.49 18.47 -30.23
N VAL A 38 -6.29 18.25 -31.27
CA VAL A 38 -7.75 18.33 -31.19
C VAL A 38 -8.32 17.29 -30.22
N SER A 39 -7.81 16.05 -30.22
CA SER A 39 -8.28 15.02 -29.27
C SER A 39 -7.99 15.38 -27.81
N GLN A 40 -6.93 16.16 -27.57
CA GLN A 40 -6.58 16.70 -26.27
C GLN A 40 -7.32 18.00 -25.90
N GLY A 41 -8.35 18.37 -26.68
CA GLY A 41 -9.15 19.57 -26.44
C GLY A 41 -8.53 20.88 -26.93
N ARG A 42 -7.43 20.84 -27.69
CA ARG A 42 -6.77 22.01 -28.24
C ARG A 42 -7.27 22.30 -29.65
N TYR A 43 -8.49 22.80 -29.75
CA TYR A 43 -9.15 23.08 -31.04
C TYR A 43 -8.54 24.23 -31.82
N GLY A 44 -7.78 25.10 -31.14
CA GLY A 44 -7.04 26.20 -31.72
C GLY A 44 -5.69 25.82 -32.32
N ALA A 45 -5.22 24.61 -32.08
CA ALA A 45 -3.90 24.16 -32.51
C ALA A 45 -3.68 24.32 -34.02
N LEU A 46 -2.54 24.89 -34.40
CA LEU A 46 -2.12 25.09 -35.79
C LEU A 46 -0.74 24.44 -35.97
N VAL A 47 -0.66 23.54 -36.94
CA VAL A 47 0.62 22.92 -37.34
C VAL A 47 0.98 23.46 -38.73
N GLN A 48 1.97 24.33 -38.81
CA GLN A 48 2.45 24.91 -40.07
C GLN A 48 3.76 24.25 -40.46
N THR A 49 3.86 23.87 -41.72
CA THR A 49 5.05 23.22 -42.26
C THR A 49 5.65 24.07 -43.37
N GLU A 50 6.94 24.37 -43.28
CA GLU A 50 7.69 25.10 -44.29
C GLU A 50 8.83 24.23 -44.82
N VAL A 51 8.89 24.05 -46.15
CA VAL A 51 9.96 23.28 -46.80
C VAL A 51 10.81 24.25 -47.62
N LYS A 52 12.11 24.30 -47.36
CA LYS A 52 13.10 25.13 -48.06
C LYS A 52 14.11 24.25 -48.79
N ASP A 53 14.26 24.52 -50.05
CA ASP A 53 15.30 23.86 -50.87
C ASP A 53 16.71 24.34 -50.48
N LEU A 54 17.61 23.41 -50.27
CA LEU A 54 19.00 23.64 -49.97
C LEU A 54 19.93 23.14 -51.09
N PRO A 55 21.17 23.69 -51.21
CA PRO A 55 22.14 23.19 -52.18
C PRO A 55 22.41 21.69 -52.06
N ARG A 56 22.76 21.03 -53.18
CA ARG A 56 23.05 19.59 -53.28
C ARG A 56 21.83 18.67 -53.04
N ASN A 57 20.68 19.06 -53.62
CA ASN A 57 19.40 18.28 -53.58
C ASN A 57 19.00 17.89 -52.16
N ARG A 58 19.07 18.85 -51.23
CA ARG A 58 18.61 18.71 -49.83
C ARG A 58 17.46 19.65 -49.57
N VAL A 59 16.63 19.30 -48.60
CA VAL A 59 15.54 20.14 -48.10
C VAL A 59 15.68 20.35 -46.59
N SER A 60 15.30 21.52 -46.14
CA SER A 60 15.06 21.79 -44.73
C SER A 60 13.58 21.83 -44.48
N VAL A 61 13.10 21.07 -43.52
CA VAL A 61 11.69 21.06 -43.09
C VAL A 61 11.63 21.78 -41.74
N ASN A 62 10.83 22.83 -41.68
CA ASN A 62 10.50 23.51 -40.45
C ASN A 62 9.05 23.21 -40.10
N ILE A 63 8.79 22.72 -38.91
CA ILE A 63 7.44 22.46 -38.40
C ILE A 63 7.22 23.42 -37.26
N ASP A 64 6.33 24.38 -37.43
CA ASP A 64 5.95 25.35 -36.42
C ASP A 64 4.58 24.96 -35.85
N ILE A 65 4.53 24.78 -34.53
CA ILE A 65 3.36 24.31 -33.83
C ILE A 65 2.91 25.37 -32.84
N ASP A 66 1.78 25.99 -33.14
CA ASP A 66 1.02 26.77 -32.16
C ASP A 66 0.00 25.84 -31.51
N GLU A 67 0.23 25.46 -30.26
CA GLU A 67 -0.64 24.51 -29.56
C GLU A 67 -2.02 25.09 -29.21
N GLY A 68 -2.15 26.41 -29.14
CA GLY A 68 -3.35 27.05 -28.66
C GLY A 68 -3.71 26.68 -27.21
N ASP A 69 -4.78 27.25 -26.68
CA ASP A 69 -5.29 26.91 -25.36
C ASP A 69 -6.17 25.66 -25.37
N VAL A 70 -6.22 24.95 -24.24
CA VAL A 70 -7.15 23.84 -24.04
C VAL A 70 -8.54 24.41 -23.82
N ALA A 71 -9.52 23.95 -24.60
CA ALA A 71 -10.90 24.38 -24.47
C ALA A 71 -11.47 23.94 -23.09
N LYS A 72 -12.14 24.89 -22.43
CA LYS A 72 -12.69 24.71 -21.08
C LYS A 72 -14.18 24.46 -21.13
N ILE A 73 -14.64 23.55 -20.29
CA ILE A 73 -16.06 23.26 -20.15
C ILE A 73 -16.73 24.41 -19.39
N ARG A 74 -17.65 25.10 -20.06
CA ARG A 74 -18.43 26.19 -19.49
C ARG A 74 -19.74 25.71 -18.89
N HIS A 75 -20.35 24.73 -19.52
CA HIS A 75 -21.62 24.18 -19.07
C HIS A 75 -21.83 22.78 -19.57
N ILE A 76 -22.32 21.90 -18.69
CA ILE A 76 -22.79 20.56 -18.99
C ILE A 76 -24.28 20.53 -18.64
N ASN A 77 -25.10 20.25 -19.60
CA ASN A 77 -26.56 20.18 -19.44
C ASN A 77 -27.05 18.77 -19.71
N ILE A 78 -27.73 18.18 -18.74
CA ILE A 78 -28.36 16.86 -18.84
C ILE A 78 -29.86 17.07 -19.00
N VAL A 79 -30.41 16.53 -20.07
CA VAL A 79 -31.84 16.68 -20.45
C VAL A 79 -32.49 15.30 -20.39
N GLY A 80 -33.63 15.19 -19.74
CA GLY A 80 -34.39 13.94 -19.60
C GLY A 80 -34.30 13.36 -18.19
N ASN A 81 -33.53 13.96 -17.30
CA ASN A 81 -33.41 13.58 -15.89
C ASN A 81 -34.63 14.06 -15.09
N ASN A 82 -35.61 13.18 -14.90
CA ASN A 82 -36.84 13.47 -14.18
C ASN A 82 -36.77 13.05 -12.71
N ASP A 83 -36.08 11.96 -12.40
CA ASP A 83 -36.04 11.36 -11.07
C ASP A 83 -34.87 11.87 -10.22
N PHE A 84 -33.82 12.42 -10.86
CA PHE A 84 -32.62 12.90 -10.15
C PHE A 84 -32.30 14.35 -10.51
N VAL A 85 -31.72 15.05 -9.55
CA VAL A 85 -31.23 16.41 -9.75
C VAL A 85 -29.96 16.38 -10.60
N GLU A 86 -29.86 17.26 -11.60
CA GLU A 86 -28.71 17.35 -12.52
C GLU A 86 -27.38 17.37 -11.79
N GLN A 87 -27.28 18.09 -10.65
CA GLN A 87 -26.05 18.17 -9.86
C GLN A 87 -25.60 16.82 -9.31
N ASP A 88 -26.52 15.96 -8.88
CA ASP A 88 -26.18 14.61 -8.35
C ASP A 88 -25.58 13.72 -9.45
N LEU A 89 -25.98 13.95 -10.71
CA LEU A 89 -25.45 13.25 -11.88
C LEU A 89 -24.08 13.80 -12.27
N LEU A 90 -23.92 15.12 -12.30
CA LEU A 90 -22.66 15.78 -12.60
C LEU A 90 -21.58 15.48 -11.55
N ASP A 91 -21.94 15.26 -10.29
CA ASP A 91 -21.01 14.86 -9.23
C ASP A 91 -20.35 13.47 -9.47
N GLN A 92 -20.87 12.70 -10.44
CA GLN A 92 -20.27 11.42 -10.85
C GLN A 92 -19.20 11.60 -11.95
N PHE A 93 -19.14 12.76 -12.60
CA PHE A 93 -18.25 13.02 -13.71
C PHE A 93 -16.82 13.37 -13.25
N GLU A 94 -15.84 12.93 -14.01
CA GLU A 94 -14.45 13.38 -13.83
C GLU A 94 -14.26 14.81 -14.37
N GLN A 95 -14.98 15.15 -15.45
CA GLN A 95 -14.97 16.46 -16.04
C GLN A 95 -16.05 17.34 -15.40
N ASN A 96 -15.65 18.57 -15.03
CA ASN A 96 -16.52 19.52 -14.37
C ASN A 96 -16.58 20.86 -15.11
N GLU A 97 -17.59 21.66 -14.81
CA GLU A 97 -17.66 23.04 -15.25
C GLU A 97 -16.54 23.88 -14.63
N THR A 98 -16.10 24.93 -15.33
CA THR A 98 -15.05 25.83 -14.84
C THR A 98 -15.44 26.46 -13.50
N GLY A 99 -14.79 26.04 -12.43
CA GLY A 99 -14.97 26.53 -11.06
C GLY A 99 -13.75 27.31 -10.54
N TRP A 100 -13.85 27.79 -9.31
CA TRP A 100 -12.77 28.58 -8.67
C TRP A 100 -11.53 27.75 -8.32
N LEU A 101 -11.63 26.42 -8.23
CA LEU A 101 -10.51 25.49 -7.98
C LEU A 101 -9.97 24.84 -9.26
N SER A 102 -10.60 25.03 -10.42
CA SER A 102 -10.22 24.35 -11.67
C SER A 102 -8.79 24.68 -12.13
N TRP A 103 -8.21 25.79 -11.65
CA TRP A 103 -6.80 26.12 -11.90
C TRP A 103 -5.81 25.14 -11.21
N ILE A 104 -6.26 24.43 -10.16
CA ILE A 104 -5.47 23.39 -9.47
C ILE A 104 -5.84 22.01 -9.99
N THR A 105 -7.14 21.70 -10.09
CA THR A 105 -7.67 20.38 -10.43
C THR A 105 -7.59 20.07 -11.92
N SER A 106 -7.63 21.10 -12.77
CA SER A 106 -7.67 20.96 -14.24
C SER A 106 -8.81 20.07 -14.75
N ASP A 107 -9.88 19.95 -13.99
CA ASP A 107 -11.08 19.15 -14.27
C ASP A 107 -12.04 19.82 -15.27
N ASP A 108 -11.83 21.11 -15.54
CA ASP A 108 -12.57 21.91 -16.51
C ASP A 108 -12.04 21.78 -17.96
N LYS A 109 -10.97 20.99 -18.18
CA LYS A 109 -10.40 20.78 -19.51
C LYS A 109 -11.17 19.70 -20.26
N TYR A 110 -11.71 20.04 -21.40
CA TYR A 110 -12.46 19.10 -22.22
C TYR A 110 -11.54 18.03 -22.83
N SER A 111 -11.92 16.76 -22.67
CA SER A 111 -11.36 15.61 -23.39
C SER A 111 -12.50 14.70 -23.83
N ARG A 112 -12.45 14.26 -25.07
CA ARG A 112 -13.45 13.36 -25.62
C ARG A 112 -13.44 11.98 -24.94
N GLU A 113 -12.25 11.48 -24.63
CA GLU A 113 -12.05 10.20 -23.95
C GLU A 113 -12.64 10.24 -22.54
N LYS A 114 -12.42 11.33 -21.82
CA LYS A 114 -13.00 11.53 -20.49
C LYS A 114 -14.52 11.64 -20.53
N LEU A 115 -15.07 12.37 -21.51
CA LEU A 115 -16.52 12.46 -21.68
C LEU A 115 -17.12 11.08 -21.97
N SER A 116 -16.47 10.24 -22.78
CA SER A 116 -16.94 8.86 -22.98
C SER A 116 -16.95 8.07 -21.66
N GLY A 117 -15.89 8.19 -20.83
CA GLY A 117 -15.85 7.58 -19.50
C GLY A 117 -16.90 8.12 -18.54
N ASP A 118 -17.17 9.43 -18.58
CA ASP A 118 -18.23 10.07 -17.79
C ASP A 118 -19.62 9.55 -18.16
N LEU A 119 -19.87 9.33 -19.47
CA LEU A 119 -21.14 8.74 -19.96
C LEU A 119 -21.29 7.28 -19.52
N GLU A 120 -20.24 6.47 -19.60
CA GLU A 120 -20.22 5.08 -19.08
C GLU A 120 -20.45 5.05 -17.56
N THR A 121 -19.87 6.02 -16.83
CA THR A 121 -20.09 6.18 -15.40
C THR A 121 -21.55 6.54 -15.09
N LEU A 122 -22.14 7.44 -15.87
CA LEU A 122 -23.54 7.82 -15.76
C LEU A 122 -24.46 6.62 -16.01
N GLU A 123 -24.21 5.85 -17.07
CA GLU A 123 -24.96 4.63 -17.36
C GLU A 123 -24.87 3.62 -16.22
N SER A 124 -23.65 3.34 -15.75
CA SER A 124 -23.42 2.44 -14.61
C SER A 124 -24.13 2.93 -13.35
N TRP A 125 -24.17 4.24 -13.12
CA TRP A 125 -24.83 4.85 -11.98
C TRP A 125 -26.35 4.63 -11.97
N TYR A 126 -27.00 4.73 -13.15
CA TYR A 126 -28.42 4.46 -13.33
C TYR A 126 -28.72 2.96 -13.24
N LEU A 127 -27.93 2.11 -13.91
CA LEU A 127 -28.07 0.65 -13.85
C LEU A 127 -27.92 0.13 -12.40
N ASP A 128 -27.12 0.80 -11.59
CA ASP A 128 -26.92 0.45 -10.19
C ASP A 128 -28.11 0.83 -9.28
N ARG A 129 -29.03 1.62 -9.80
CA ARG A 129 -30.27 2.06 -9.14
C ARG A 129 -31.53 1.45 -9.73
N GLY A 130 -31.37 0.46 -10.59
CA GLY A 130 -32.45 -0.32 -11.15
C GLY A 130 -33.00 0.18 -12.47
N TYR A 131 -32.43 1.20 -13.07
CA TYR A 131 -32.87 1.73 -14.36
C TYR A 131 -32.26 0.91 -15.51
N LEU A 132 -32.72 -0.32 -15.68
CA LEU A 132 -32.18 -1.28 -16.65
C LEU A 132 -32.32 -0.87 -18.12
N LYS A 133 -33.20 0.09 -18.41
CA LYS A 133 -33.45 0.64 -19.74
C LYS A 133 -32.90 2.05 -19.91
N PHE A 134 -32.04 2.50 -19.01
CA PHE A 134 -31.36 3.79 -19.18
C PHE A 134 -30.62 3.82 -20.51
N GLU A 135 -30.79 4.91 -21.25
CA GLU A 135 -30.11 5.11 -22.53
C GLU A 135 -29.68 6.57 -22.70
N VAL A 136 -28.48 6.78 -23.22
CA VAL A 136 -28.00 8.08 -23.67
C VAL A 136 -28.45 8.26 -25.14
N LEU A 137 -29.50 9.01 -25.34
CA LEU A 137 -30.10 9.22 -26.68
C LEU A 137 -29.19 10.01 -27.61
N SER A 138 -28.52 11.04 -27.10
CA SER A 138 -27.54 11.81 -27.86
C SER A 138 -26.64 12.65 -26.97
N THR A 139 -25.41 12.87 -27.43
CA THR A 139 -24.46 13.79 -26.82
C THR A 139 -24.04 14.83 -27.85
N GLN A 140 -24.28 16.10 -27.54
CA GLN A 140 -23.92 17.22 -28.40
C GLN A 140 -22.84 18.05 -27.73
N VAL A 141 -21.73 18.25 -28.46
CA VAL A 141 -20.61 19.09 -27.99
C VAL A 141 -20.50 20.29 -28.93
N SER A 142 -20.70 21.47 -28.39
CA SER A 142 -20.61 22.74 -29.12
C SER A 142 -19.39 23.51 -28.66
N ILE A 143 -18.59 23.99 -29.61
CA ILE A 143 -17.37 24.74 -29.33
C ILE A 143 -17.62 26.20 -29.73
N SER A 144 -17.23 27.13 -28.86
CA SER A 144 -17.32 28.58 -29.15
C SER A 144 -16.48 28.99 -30.37
N PRO A 145 -16.80 30.09 -31.04
CA PRO A 145 -16.03 30.58 -32.18
C PRO A 145 -14.56 30.87 -31.91
N ASP A 146 -14.22 31.25 -30.65
CA ASP A 146 -12.85 31.48 -30.18
C ASP A 146 -12.08 30.18 -29.89
N LYS A 147 -12.78 29.02 -29.90
CA LYS A 147 -12.24 27.68 -29.63
C LYS A 147 -11.74 27.47 -28.20
N GLU A 148 -12.09 28.35 -27.26
CA GLU A 148 -11.67 28.28 -25.86
C GLU A 148 -12.74 27.71 -24.93
N SER A 149 -14.01 27.67 -25.37
CA SER A 149 -15.14 27.26 -24.54
C SER A 149 -15.91 26.10 -25.17
N VAL A 150 -16.28 25.13 -24.33
CA VAL A 150 -17.08 23.95 -24.73
C VAL A 150 -18.39 23.93 -23.93
N PHE A 151 -19.47 23.62 -24.61
CA PHE A 151 -20.81 23.39 -24.07
C PHE A 151 -21.22 21.97 -24.41
N ILE A 152 -21.63 21.19 -23.43
CA ILE A 152 -22.02 19.79 -23.60
C ILE A 152 -23.51 19.67 -23.28
N THR A 153 -24.28 19.03 -24.15
CA THR A 153 -25.68 18.67 -23.88
C THR A 153 -25.85 17.17 -24.06
N ILE A 154 -26.29 16.50 -22.99
CA ILE A 154 -26.51 15.07 -22.95
C ILE A 154 -28.01 14.84 -22.82
N ASN A 155 -28.62 14.20 -23.82
CA ASN A 155 -30.01 13.81 -23.76
C ASN A 155 -30.10 12.35 -23.34
N ILE A 156 -30.83 12.08 -22.27
CA ILE A 156 -31.01 10.75 -21.70
C ILE A 156 -32.48 10.35 -21.67
N ASP A 157 -32.70 9.04 -21.63
CA ASP A 157 -33.96 8.43 -21.21
C ASP A 157 -33.66 7.56 -19.99
N GLU A 158 -34.27 7.90 -18.86
CA GLU A 158 -34.03 7.18 -17.60
C GLU A 158 -34.70 5.80 -17.62
N GLY A 159 -35.83 5.67 -18.29
CA GLY A 159 -36.67 4.48 -18.24
C GLY A 159 -37.32 4.29 -16.85
N ASP A 160 -37.73 3.08 -16.57
CA ASP A 160 -38.38 2.69 -15.29
C ASP A 160 -37.39 2.00 -14.33
N VAL A 161 -37.73 2.01 -13.03
CA VAL A 161 -37.00 1.26 -11.99
C VAL A 161 -37.49 -0.17 -11.92
N TYR A 162 -36.57 -1.14 -12.00
CA TYR A 162 -36.86 -2.56 -11.94
C TYR A 162 -36.45 -3.17 -10.60
N THR A 163 -37.31 -4.05 -10.07
CA THR A 163 -37.02 -4.86 -8.87
C THR A 163 -36.77 -6.32 -9.26
N ILE A 164 -35.98 -7.02 -8.45
CA ILE A 164 -35.62 -8.42 -8.71
C ILE A 164 -36.80 -9.32 -8.41
N SER A 165 -37.29 -10.07 -9.41
CA SER A 165 -38.36 -11.06 -9.26
C SER A 165 -37.87 -12.46 -8.93
N GLY A 166 -36.66 -12.81 -9.34
CA GLY A 166 -36.07 -14.13 -9.13
C GLY A 166 -34.59 -14.15 -9.45
N ILE A 167 -33.91 -15.18 -8.91
CA ILE A 167 -32.48 -15.41 -9.15
C ILE A 167 -32.30 -16.88 -9.50
N GLU A 168 -31.77 -17.13 -10.68
CA GLU A 168 -31.49 -18.48 -11.20
C GLU A 168 -30.00 -18.70 -11.38
N LEU A 169 -29.56 -19.96 -11.18
CA LEU A 169 -28.21 -20.41 -11.47
C LEU A 169 -28.31 -21.48 -12.54
N ALA A 170 -27.62 -21.26 -13.65
CA ALA A 170 -27.64 -22.15 -14.81
C ALA A 170 -26.21 -22.54 -15.21
N GLY A 171 -26.09 -23.60 -16.02
CA GLY A 171 -24.80 -24.11 -16.48
C GLY A 171 -24.25 -25.21 -15.58
N ASP A 172 -22.93 -25.39 -15.59
CA ASP A 172 -22.27 -26.47 -14.86
C ASP A 172 -21.74 -25.96 -13.51
N LEU A 173 -22.54 -26.18 -12.45
CA LEU A 173 -22.22 -25.78 -11.09
C LEU A 173 -21.25 -26.80 -10.45
N ILE A 174 -19.96 -26.54 -10.53
CA ILE A 174 -18.92 -27.38 -9.89
C ILE A 174 -19.03 -27.36 -8.36
N ILE A 175 -19.48 -26.26 -7.80
CA ILE A 175 -19.78 -26.10 -6.37
C ILE A 175 -21.27 -26.38 -6.11
N SER A 176 -21.65 -26.62 -4.85
CA SER A 176 -23.04 -26.83 -4.53
C SER A 176 -23.88 -25.57 -4.83
N GLU A 177 -25.13 -25.76 -5.25
CA GLU A 177 -26.03 -24.65 -5.52
C GLU A 177 -26.21 -23.74 -4.30
N ALA A 178 -26.28 -24.33 -3.10
CA ALA A 178 -26.36 -23.57 -1.85
C ALA A 178 -25.15 -22.68 -1.61
N GLU A 179 -23.97 -23.16 -1.95
CA GLU A 179 -22.73 -22.38 -1.86
C GLU A 179 -22.70 -21.26 -2.91
N ALA A 180 -23.06 -21.55 -4.17
CA ALA A 180 -23.16 -20.56 -5.22
C ALA A 180 -24.18 -19.45 -4.87
N ARG A 181 -25.38 -19.82 -4.39
CA ARG A 181 -26.39 -18.87 -3.93
C ARG A 181 -25.90 -17.99 -2.77
N ALA A 182 -25.08 -18.52 -1.86
CA ALA A 182 -24.49 -17.72 -0.77
C ALA A 182 -23.51 -16.65 -1.24
N LEU A 183 -22.96 -16.79 -2.45
CA LEU A 183 -22.05 -15.80 -3.06
C LEU A 183 -22.81 -14.71 -3.85
N VAL A 184 -24.10 -14.93 -4.14
CA VAL A 184 -24.94 -13.95 -4.83
C VAL A 184 -25.36 -12.86 -3.83
N LEU A 185 -25.05 -11.61 -4.17
CA LEU A 185 -25.36 -10.43 -3.35
C LEU A 185 -26.77 -9.88 -3.60
N LEU A 186 -27.34 -10.17 -4.78
CA LEU A 186 -28.69 -9.79 -5.16
C LEU A 186 -29.72 -10.52 -4.29
N ARG A 187 -30.89 -9.92 -4.11
CA ARG A 187 -32.00 -10.51 -3.37
C ARG A 187 -33.34 -10.18 -4.04
N GLU A 188 -34.26 -11.13 -4.03
CA GLU A 188 -35.62 -10.94 -4.53
C GLU A 188 -36.35 -9.81 -3.78
N GLY A 189 -37.14 -9.04 -4.49
CA GLY A 189 -37.92 -7.92 -3.96
C GLY A 189 -37.11 -6.62 -3.73
N VAL A 190 -35.78 -6.63 -3.99
CA VAL A 190 -34.93 -5.44 -3.88
C VAL A 190 -34.72 -4.83 -5.27
N ILE A 191 -34.46 -3.54 -5.35
CA ILE A 191 -34.09 -2.85 -6.59
C ILE A 191 -32.87 -3.51 -7.21
N PHE A 192 -32.89 -3.68 -8.52
CA PHE A 192 -31.74 -4.22 -9.27
C PHE A 192 -30.52 -3.31 -9.13
N SER A 193 -29.34 -3.93 -9.08
CA SER A 193 -28.04 -3.23 -9.08
C SER A 193 -27.06 -4.00 -9.96
N GLN A 194 -26.52 -3.32 -10.97
CA GLN A 194 -25.52 -3.86 -11.88
C GLN A 194 -24.23 -4.25 -11.14
N VAL A 195 -23.78 -3.40 -10.21
CA VAL A 195 -22.58 -3.66 -9.41
C VAL A 195 -22.76 -4.91 -8.54
N LEU A 196 -23.91 -5.12 -7.94
CA LEU A 196 -24.17 -6.32 -7.13
C LEU A 196 -24.24 -7.58 -8.01
N MET A 197 -24.78 -7.49 -9.22
CA MET A 197 -24.80 -8.58 -10.20
C MET A 197 -23.37 -8.96 -10.62
N THR A 198 -22.60 -7.98 -11.10
CA THR A 198 -21.21 -8.20 -11.54
C THR A 198 -20.34 -8.74 -10.40
N THR A 199 -20.44 -8.14 -9.19
CA THR A 199 -19.70 -8.61 -8.01
C THR A 199 -20.08 -10.04 -7.61
N SER A 200 -21.36 -10.41 -7.77
CA SER A 200 -21.80 -11.79 -7.54
C SER A 200 -21.16 -12.76 -8.52
N SER A 201 -21.15 -12.41 -9.81
CA SER A 201 -20.45 -13.17 -10.86
C SER A 201 -18.98 -13.35 -10.53
N GLU A 202 -18.30 -12.27 -10.15
CA GLU A 202 -16.88 -12.29 -9.74
C GLU A 202 -16.63 -13.20 -8.53
N TYR A 203 -17.52 -13.19 -7.52
CA TYR A 203 -17.37 -14.05 -6.35
C TYR A 203 -17.49 -15.53 -6.71
N ILE A 204 -18.45 -15.88 -7.58
CA ILE A 204 -18.60 -17.25 -8.05
C ILE A 204 -17.39 -17.66 -8.89
N THR A 205 -16.96 -16.84 -9.86
CA THR A 205 -15.76 -17.05 -10.68
C THR A 205 -14.52 -17.25 -9.81
N LYS A 206 -14.30 -16.40 -8.84
CA LYS A 206 -13.19 -16.49 -7.89
C LYS A 206 -13.24 -17.78 -7.08
N ARG A 207 -14.42 -18.19 -6.64
CA ARG A 207 -14.60 -19.45 -5.90
C ARG A 207 -14.27 -20.66 -6.75
N LEU A 208 -14.70 -20.69 -8.02
CA LEU A 208 -14.36 -21.73 -8.98
C LEU A 208 -12.86 -21.77 -9.26
N GLY A 209 -12.22 -20.60 -9.44
CA GLY A 209 -10.78 -20.48 -9.63
C GLY A 209 -9.96 -21.04 -8.46
N ASN A 210 -10.51 -21.01 -7.24
CA ASN A 210 -9.86 -21.61 -6.08
C ASN A 210 -9.94 -23.15 -6.07
N GLU A 211 -10.85 -23.74 -6.86
CA GLU A 211 -10.98 -25.20 -7.06
C GLU A 211 -10.21 -25.69 -8.30
N GLY A 212 -9.51 -24.79 -9.00
CA GLY A 212 -8.72 -25.11 -10.18
C GLY A 212 -9.33 -24.68 -11.51
N TYR A 213 -10.54 -24.17 -11.51
CA TYR A 213 -11.21 -23.68 -12.72
C TYR A 213 -10.81 -22.23 -13.00
N THR A 214 -9.55 -22.04 -13.34
CA THR A 214 -8.89 -20.72 -13.45
C THR A 214 -9.50 -19.84 -14.55
N PHE A 215 -10.05 -20.47 -15.58
CA PHE A 215 -10.68 -19.78 -16.73
C PHE A 215 -12.21 -19.82 -16.68
N ALA A 216 -12.78 -20.12 -15.51
CA ALA A 216 -14.23 -20.09 -15.34
C ALA A 216 -14.80 -18.69 -15.68
N GLU A 217 -15.88 -18.69 -16.44
CA GLU A 217 -16.66 -17.51 -16.77
C GLU A 217 -18.03 -17.63 -16.09
N VAL A 218 -18.43 -16.58 -15.42
CA VAL A 218 -19.76 -16.46 -14.82
C VAL A 218 -20.34 -15.10 -15.22
N GLU A 219 -21.45 -15.16 -15.93
CA GLU A 219 -22.13 -13.96 -16.42
C GLU A 219 -23.56 -13.91 -15.89
N GLY A 220 -23.99 -12.75 -15.44
CA GLY A 220 -25.36 -12.48 -15.03
C GLY A 220 -26.16 -11.85 -16.18
N PHE A 221 -27.31 -12.42 -16.49
CA PHE A 221 -28.23 -11.94 -17.52
C PHE A 221 -29.55 -11.54 -16.87
N PRO A 222 -29.92 -10.22 -16.88
CA PRO A 222 -31.23 -9.79 -16.46
C PRO A 222 -32.25 -10.04 -17.58
N ASP A 223 -33.37 -10.71 -17.26
CA ASP A 223 -34.54 -10.84 -18.10
C ASP A 223 -35.64 -9.93 -17.55
N ILE A 224 -36.09 -8.98 -18.39
CA ILE A 224 -36.91 -7.83 -17.99
C ILE A 224 -38.37 -8.09 -18.32
N ASP A 225 -39.23 -7.99 -17.31
CA ASP A 225 -40.67 -7.90 -17.48
C ASP A 225 -41.10 -6.42 -17.37
N GLU A 226 -41.43 -5.82 -18.52
CA GLU A 226 -41.82 -4.40 -18.60
C GLU A 226 -43.17 -4.10 -17.95
N GLU A 227 -44.11 -5.06 -18.03
CA GLU A 227 -45.47 -4.85 -17.47
C GLU A 227 -45.41 -4.89 -15.93
N ALA A 228 -44.68 -5.84 -15.37
CA ALA A 228 -44.50 -5.99 -13.93
C ALA A 228 -43.42 -5.06 -13.35
N LYS A 229 -42.61 -4.41 -14.16
CA LYS A 229 -41.39 -3.65 -13.76
C LYS A 229 -40.47 -4.46 -12.87
N THR A 230 -40.23 -5.71 -13.27
CA THR A 230 -39.36 -6.64 -12.56
C THR A 230 -38.32 -7.22 -13.51
N ALA A 231 -37.21 -7.72 -12.93
CA ALA A 231 -36.19 -8.43 -13.67
C ALA A 231 -35.82 -9.73 -12.95
N SER A 232 -35.79 -10.84 -13.67
CA SER A 232 -35.16 -12.07 -13.17
C SER A 232 -33.72 -12.13 -13.63
N VAL A 233 -32.80 -12.53 -12.75
CA VAL A 233 -31.37 -12.59 -13.05
C VAL A 233 -30.92 -14.03 -13.11
N THR A 234 -30.42 -14.46 -14.26
CA THR A 234 -29.86 -15.80 -14.46
C THR A 234 -28.33 -15.69 -14.51
N PHE A 235 -27.64 -16.33 -13.55
CA PHE A 235 -26.18 -16.47 -13.59
C PHE A 235 -25.82 -17.74 -14.35
N VAL A 236 -25.18 -17.60 -15.50
CA VAL A 236 -24.72 -18.72 -16.32
C VAL A 236 -23.27 -19.03 -15.96
N VAL A 237 -23.04 -20.23 -15.44
CA VAL A 237 -21.73 -20.69 -15.02
C VAL A 237 -21.11 -21.59 -16.09
N LYS A 238 -19.95 -21.20 -16.59
CA LYS A 238 -19.10 -21.96 -17.52
C LYS A 238 -17.74 -22.19 -16.87
N PRO A 239 -17.52 -23.33 -16.21
CA PRO A 239 -16.30 -23.55 -15.42
C PRO A 239 -15.06 -23.75 -16.28
N ASP A 240 -15.21 -24.12 -17.57
CA ASP A 240 -14.13 -24.58 -18.41
C ASP A 240 -13.42 -25.84 -17.83
N MET A 241 -12.19 -26.11 -18.21
CA MET A 241 -11.43 -27.27 -17.72
C MET A 241 -10.65 -26.93 -16.45
N ARG A 242 -10.52 -27.93 -15.58
CA ARG A 242 -9.69 -27.80 -14.39
C ARG A 242 -8.22 -27.71 -14.78
N ALA A 243 -7.54 -26.63 -14.38
CA ALA A 243 -6.16 -26.36 -14.72
C ALA A 243 -5.18 -26.86 -13.65
N TYR A 244 -4.02 -27.33 -14.12
CA TYR A 244 -2.88 -27.73 -13.28
C TYR A 244 -1.66 -26.89 -13.62
N VAL A 245 -0.94 -26.43 -12.60
CA VAL A 245 0.27 -25.61 -12.77
C VAL A 245 1.41 -26.51 -13.23
N ARG A 246 1.84 -26.39 -14.48
CA ARG A 246 3.00 -27.11 -15.01
C ARG A 246 4.30 -26.58 -14.41
N ARG A 247 4.50 -25.26 -14.48
CA ARG A 247 5.66 -24.56 -13.93
C ARG A 247 5.34 -23.12 -13.53
N ILE A 248 6.20 -22.57 -12.70
CA ILE A 248 6.14 -21.15 -12.31
C ILE A 248 7.42 -20.46 -12.82
N GLU A 249 7.25 -19.43 -13.61
CA GLU A 249 8.32 -18.62 -14.17
C GLU A 249 8.37 -17.23 -13.53
N PHE A 250 9.60 -16.67 -13.45
CA PHE A 250 9.82 -15.30 -13.05
C PHE A 250 10.45 -14.52 -14.18
N ARG A 251 10.04 -13.25 -14.34
CA ARG A 251 10.59 -12.32 -15.33
C ARG A 251 10.89 -10.99 -14.67
N GLY A 252 11.98 -10.33 -15.08
CA GLY A 252 12.37 -9.02 -14.58
C GLY A 252 13.25 -9.01 -13.32
N ASN A 253 13.49 -10.17 -12.67
CA ASN A 253 14.38 -10.28 -11.52
C ASN A 253 15.86 -10.34 -11.95
N THR A 254 16.44 -9.19 -12.24
CA THR A 254 17.84 -9.10 -12.73
C THR A 254 18.90 -9.16 -11.63
N LYS A 255 18.56 -8.68 -10.42
CA LYS A 255 19.41 -8.66 -9.23
C LYS A 255 19.02 -9.70 -8.21
N THR A 256 17.71 -9.88 -8.01
CA THR A 256 17.16 -10.79 -6.99
C THR A 256 17.22 -12.22 -7.49
N ALA A 257 17.82 -13.11 -6.70
CA ALA A 257 17.93 -14.53 -7.04
C ALA A 257 16.54 -15.19 -7.09
N ASP A 258 16.34 -16.08 -8.06
CA ASP A 258 15.09 -16.82 -8.27
C ASP A 258 14.59 -17.53 -6.99
N GLN A 259 15.51 -18.09 -6.21
CA GLN A 259 15.21 -18.73 -4.93
C GLN A 259 14.50 -17.79 -3.95
N VAL A 260 14.78 -16.49 -4.00
CA VAL A 260 14.16 -15.48 -3.11
C VAL A 260 12.69 -15.29 -3.47
N LEU A 261 12.35 -15.34 -4.76
CA LEU A 261 10.96 -15.26 -5.20
C LEU A 261 10.22 -16.57 -4.90
N ARG A 262 10.83 -17.73 -5.23
CA ARG A 262 10.21 -19.05 -5.06
C ARG A 262 9.79 -19.35 -3.63
N ARG A 263 10.58 -18.97 -2.64
CA ARG A 263 10.25 -19.20 -1.22
C ARG A 263 9.01 -18.40 -0.74
N GLU A 264 8.63 -17.34 -1.44
CA GLU A 264 7.43 -16.57 -1.13
C GLU A 264 6.16 -17.18 -1.72
N LEU A 265 6.27 -18.10 -2.67
CA LEU A 265 5.11 -18.71 -3.31
C LEU A 265 4.32 -19.61 -2.36
N ARG A 266 3.02 -19.67 -2.61
CA ARG A 266 2.08 -20.58 -1.94
C ARG A 266 1.45 -21.57 -2.92
N GLN A 267 1.34 -21.19 -4.19
CA GLN A 267 1.01 -22.13 -5.26
C GLN A 267 2.23 -23.00 -5.58
N MET A 268 2.01 -24.29 -5.72
CA MET A 268 3.04 -25.26 -6.06
C MET A 268 2.95 -25.68 -7.52
N GLU A 269 4.09 -25.98 -8.13
CA GLU A 269 4.16 -26.67 -9.44
C GLU A 269 3.65 -28.11 -9.33
N GLY A 270 3.03 -28.62 -10.38
CA GLY A 270 2.43 -29.96 -10.42
C GLY A 270 1.09 -30.07 -9.68
N GLY A 271 0.66 -29.06 -8.98
CA GLY A 271 -0.61 -29.03 -8.26
C GLY A 271 -1.76 -28.43 -9.07
N SER A 272 -3.01 -28.67 -8.63
CA SER A 272 -4.15 -27.94 -9.16
C SER A 272 -3.95 -26.44 -8.99
N ALA A 273 -4.27 -25.66 -10.00
CA ALA A 273 -4.24 -24.22 -9.89
C ALA A 273 -5.22 -23.74 -8.81
N ASN A 274 -4.80 -22.72 -8.05
CA ASN A 274 -5.67 -22.10 -7.07
C ASN A 274 -5.43 -20.59 -7.12
N ASN A 275 -6.42 -19.87 -7.63
CA ASN A 275 -6.30 -18.42 -7.85
C ASN A 275 -6.02 -17.65 -6.55
N ALA A 276 -6.56 -18.10 -5.40
CA ALA A 276 -6.26 -17.48 -4.12
C ALA A 276 -4.80 -17.69 -3.71
N LEU A 277 -4.21 -18.87 -3.96
CA LEU A 277 -2.80 -19.13 -3.65
C LEU A 277 -1.86 -18.39 -4.62
N ILE A 278 -2.24 -18.27 -5.89
CA ILE A 278 -1.50 -17.50 -6.91
C ILE A 278 -1.49 -16.02 -6.52
N GLU A 279 -2.65 -15.45 -6.18
CA GLU A 279 -2.74 -14.04 -5.76
C GLU A 279 -2.06 -13.79 -4.40
N LEU A 280 -2.18 -14.72 -3.45
CA LEU A 280 -1.45 -14.63 -2.19
C LEU A 280 0.06 -14.62 -2.41
N SER A 281 0.55 -15.41 -3.37
CA SER A 281 1.97 -15.43 -3.75
C SER A 281 2.41 -14.07 -4.30
N LYS A 282 1.59 -13.46 -5.19
CA LYS A 282 1.81 -12.10 -5.69
C LYS A 282 1.90 -11.08 -4.55
N VAL A 283 0.91 -11.04 -3.66
CA VAL A 283 0.87 -10.14 -2.50
C VAL A 283 2.10 -10.34 -1.59
N ARG A 284 2.59 -11.58 -1.46
CA ARG A 284 3.80 -11.85 -0.68
C ARG A 284 5.04 -11.29 -1.35
N LEU A 285 5.17 -11.44 -2.69
CA LEU A 285 6.25 -10.83 -3.46
C LEU A 285 6.23 -9.30 -3.36
N GLU A 286 5.07 -8.66 -3.42
CA GLU A 286 4.93 -7.21 -3.20
C GLU A 286 5.40 -6.78 -1.79
N ARG A 287 5.10 -7.59 -0.77
CA ARG A 287 5.45 -7.29 0.64
C ARG A 287 6.93 -7.38 0.97
N VAL A 288 7.74 -8.09 0.19
CA VAL A 288 9.20 -8.13 0.45
C VAL A 288 9.88 -6.78 0.26
N GLY A 289 9.25 -5.86 -0.51
CA GLY A 289 9.73 -4.49 -0.70
C GLY A 289 10.88 -4.36 -1.71
N PHE A 290 11.19 -5.40 -2.49
CA PHE A 290 12.24 -5.39 -3.52
C PHE A 290 11.70 -5.01 -4.90
N PHE A 291 10.38 -5.05 -5.04
CA PHE A 291 9.68 -4.83 -6.30
C PHE A 291 8.74 -3.63 -6.18
N LYS A 292 8.75 -2.81 -7.22
CA LYS A 292 7.83 -1.67 -7.39
C LYS A 292 6.46 -2.15 -7.85
N GLU A 293 6.46 -3.15 -8.74
CA GLU A 293 5.27 -3.76 -9.29
C GLU A 293 5.48 -5.27 -9.44
N VAL A 294 4.43 -6.03 -9.21
CA VAL A 294 4.37 -7.48 -9.44
C VAL A 294 3.08 -7.78 -10.18
N THR A 295 3.20 -8.37 -11.37
CA THR A 295 2.05 -8.87 -12.12
C THR A 295 2.10 -10.39 -12.21
N VAL A 296 0.96 -11.04 -12.38
CA VAL A 296 0.87 -12.48 -12.56
C VAL A 296 -0.07 -12.81 -13.71
N GLU A 297 0.36 -13.73 -14.55
CA GLU A 297 -0.40 -14.21 -15.70
C GLU A 297 -0.48 -15.74 -15.67
N ASN A 298 -1.67 -16.27 -15.94
CA ASN A 298 -1.91 -17.70 -16.12
C ASN A 298 -1.96 -18.00 -17.62
N VAL A 299 -0.94 -18.63 -18.15
CA VAL A 299 -0.78 -18.87 -19.60
C VAL A 299 -1.08 -20.34 -19.92
N PRO A 300 -2.10 -20.64 -20.73
CA PRO A 300 -2.36 -22.00 -21.19
C PRO A 300 -1.18 -22.59 -21.95
N VAL A 301 -0.87 -23.86 -21.69
CA VAL A 301 0.23 -24.55 -22.36
C VAL A 301 -0.23 -25.12 -23.69
N ALA A 302 0.41 -24.72 -24.78
CA ALA A 302 0.07 -25.21 -26.11
C ALA A 302 0.19 -26.75 -26.21
N GLY A 303 -0.85 -27.37 -26.74
CA GLY A 303 -0.91 -28.85 -26.91
C GLY A 303 -1.43 -29.62 -25.68
N THR A 304 -1.80 -28.91 -24.61
CA THR A 304 -2.50 -29.50 -23.44
C THR A 304 -3.80 -28.73 -23.21
N SER A 305 -4.79 -29.39 -22.65
CA SER A 305 -6.09 -28.76 -22.36
C SER A 305 -6.24 -28.34 -20.92
N ASP A 306 -5.38 -28.85 -20.03
CA ASP A 306 -5.51 -28.76 -18.58
C ASP A 306 -4.25 -28.23 -17.88
N GLN A 307 -3.25 -27.76 -18.63
CA GLN A 307 -2.01 -27.24 -18.04
C GLN A 307 -1.84 -25.75 -18.28
N ILE A 308 -1.35 -25.07 -17.24
CA ILE A 308 -0.98 -23.66 -17.29
C ILE A 308 0.43 -23.44 -16.78
N ASP A 309 1.09 -22.43 -17.33
CA ASP A 309 2.29 -21.81 -16.74
C ASP A 309 1.85 -20.56 -15.98
N VAL A 310 2.33 -20.39 -14.76
CA VAL A 310 2.11 -19.17 -13.98
C VAL A 310 3.36 -18.30 -14.09
N ILE A 311 3.20 -17.11 -14.66
CA ILE A 311 4.31 -16.20 -14.94
C ILE A 311 4.18 -14.98 -14.03
N TYR A 312 5.15 -14.81 -13.10
CA TYR A 312 5.28 -13.60 -12.30
C TYR A 312 6.26 -12.66 -12.97
N THR A 313 5.81 -11.49 -13.39
CA THR A 313 6.68 -10.43 -13.90
C THR A 313 6.86 -9.38 -12.82
N VAL A 314 8.11 -9.05 -12.50
CA VAL A 314 8.48 -8.13 -11.44
C VAL A 314 9.28 -6.94 -12.00
N GLU A 315 9.01 -5.75 -11.50
CA GLU A 315 9.84 -4.56 -11.72
C GLU A 315 10.65 -4.30 -10.45
N GLU A 316 11.97 -4.49 -10.50
CA GLU A 316 12.83 -4.31 -9.34
C GLU A 316 12.98 -2.83 -8.97
N GLN A 317 12.99 -2.55 -7.66
CA GLN A 317 13.29 -1.23 -7.12
C GLN A 317 14.52 -1.28 -6.20
N PRO A 318 15.14 -0.13 -5.90
CA PRO A 318 16.23 -0.06 -4.93
C PRO A 318 15.77 -0.63 -3.58
N SER A 319 16.45 -1.67 -3.09
CA SER A 319 16.18 -2.33 -1.81
C SER A 319 16.98 -1.72 -0.66
N GLY A 320 17.97 -0.90 -0.99
CA GLY A 320 18.80 -0.19 -0.04
C GLY A 320 18.36 1.26 0.17
N SER A 321 18.56 1.73 1.38
CA SER A 321 18.35 3.13 1.75
C SER A 321 19.51 3.67 2.56
N VAL A 322 19.91 4.89 2.25
CA VAL A 322 20.86 5.67 3.06
C VAL A 322 20.10 6.87 3.59
N GLY A 323 20.05 6.99 4.89
CA GLY A 323 19.40 8.09 5.58
C GLY A 323 20.41 8.91 6.39
N ALA A 324 20.27 10.22 6.37
CA ALA A 324 20.89 11.12 7.32
C ALA A 324 19.84 12.02 7.93
N ASN A 325 19.87 12.18 9.24
CA ASN A 325 18.94 13.01 9.96
C ASN A 325 19.68 14.02 10.83
N LEU A 326 19.17 15.23 10.78
CA LEU A 326 19.58 16.36 11.62
C LEU A 326 18.33 16.90 12.30
N GLY A 327 18.35 16.96 13.61
CA GLY A 327 17.23 17.48 14.40
C GLY A 327 17.71 18.31 15.58
N TYR A 328 16.85 19.19 16.08
CA TYR A 328 17.04 19.91 17.34
C TYR A 328 15.78 19.84 18.16
N SER A 329 15.92 19.54 19.44
CA SER A 329 14.83 19.58 20.40
C SER A 329 15.32 20.23 21.69
N GLN A 330 14.47 21.04 22.32
CA GLN A 330 14.83 21.78 23.54
C GLN A 330 15.27 20.85 24.69
N GLY A 331 14.76 19.60 24.75
CA GLY A 331 15.14 18.61 25.76
C GLY A 331 16.35 17.76 25.37
N TYR A 332 16.47 17.42 24.08
CA TYR A 332 17.46 16.46 23.57
C TYR A 332 18.67 17.11 22.89
N GLY A 333 18.64 18.43 22.71
CA GLY A 333 19.69 19.18 22.01
C GLY A 333 19.78 18.87 20.53
N LEU A 334 20.98 18.99 19.98
CA LEU A 334 21.27 18.65 18.60
C LEU A 334 21.34 17.13 18.45
N MET A 335 20.61 16.60 17.46
CA MET A 335 20.57 15.18 17.12
C MET A 335 21.09 14.98 15.69
N LEU A 336 22.08 14.10 15.55
CA LEU A 336 22.65 13.70 14.28
C LEU A 336 22.51 12.18 14.15
N GLY A 337 22.11 11.73 12.98
CA GLY A 337 22.04 10.30 12.71
C GLY A 337 22.37 9.99 11.27
N ALA A 338 22.96 8.83 11.06
CA ALA A 338 23.14 8.23 9.76
C ALA A 338 22.77 6.75 9.84
N ASN A 339 22.04 6.28 8.86
CA ASN A 339 21.68 4.87 8.74
C ASN A 339 21.83 4.41 7.30
N LEU A 340 22.33 3.19 7.16
CA LEU A 340 22.37 2.45 5.91
C LEU A 340 21.61 1.16 6.14
N THR A 341 20.64 0.87 5.30
CA THR A 341 19.90 -0.39 5.34
C THR A 341 19.83 -0.96 3.94
N GLU A 342 20.18 -2.23 3.79
CA GLU A 342 20.04 -2.98 2.56
C GLU A 342 19.17 -4.21 2.85
N ASN A 343 17.99 -4.30 2.22
CA ASN A 343 17.03 -5.37 2.50
C ASN A 343 17.21 -6.59 1.58
N ASN A 344 17.94 -6.42 0.47
CA ASN A 344 18.22 -7.48 -0.48
C ASN A 344 19.72 -7.57 -0.79
N PHE A 345 20.52 -7.74 0.27
CA PHE A 345 21.97 -7.76 0.17
C PHE A 345 22.46 -8.80 -0.84
N LEU A 346 23.13 -8.33 -1.89
CA LEU A 346 23.62 -9.13 -3.03
C LEU A 346 22.51 -9.99 -3.69
N GLY A 347 21.28 -9.54 -3.71
CA GLY A 347 20.16 -10.26 -4.33
C GLY A 347 19.71 -11.52 -3.60
N THR A 348 20.19 -11.75 -2.37
CA THR A 348 19.89 -12.97 -1.59
C THR A 348 18.68 -12.82 -0.67
N GLY A 349 18.03 -11.65 -0.63
CA GLY A 349 16.94 -11.34 0.28
C GLY A 349 17.37 -11.25 1.75
N LYS A 350 18.66 -11.19 2.03
CA LYS A 350 19.22 -10.97 3.37
C LYS A 350 19.27 -9.47 3.65
N GLN A 351 19.12 -9.10 4.92
CA GLN A 351 19.08 -7.70 5.33
C GLN A 351 20.36 -7.35 6.10
N VAL A 352 20.96 -6.22 5.76
CA VAL A 352 22.12 -5.65 6.47
C VAL A 352 21.76 -4.24 6.89
N GLY A 353 22.00 -3.90 8.14
CA GLY A 353 21.76 -2.58 8.68
C GLY A 353 22.96 -2.05 9.46
N VAL A 354 23.30 -0.80 9.26
CA VAL A 354 24.28 -0.05 10.06
C VAL A 354 23.65 1.27 10.46
N GLY A 355 23.71 1.60 11.74
CA GLY A 355 23.19 2.86 12.24
C GLY A 355 24.17 3.52 13.20
N VAL A 356 24.32 4.82 13.06
CA VAL A 356 25.09 5.66 13.97
C VAL A 356 24.21 6.86 14.35
N ASN A 357 24.02 7.07 15.65
CA ASN A 357 23.25 8.20 16.15
C ASN A 357 24.04 8.90 17.23
N LYS A 358 23.99 10.23 17.23
CA LYS A 358 24.60 11.07 18.25
C LYS A 358 23.66 12.22 18.61
N SER A 359 23.40 12.36 19.88
CA SER A 359 22.70 13.51 20.46
C SER A 359 23.48 14.05 21.64
N THR A 360 22.97 15.11 22.25
CA THR A 360 23.60 15.69 23.45
C THR A 360 23.67 14.68 24.59
N TYR A 361 22.69 13.78 24.69
CA TYR A 361 22.59 12.83 25.80
C TYR A 361 22.87 11.38 25.41
N GLN A 362 22.91 11.04 24.11
CA GLN A 362 23.09 9.66 23.68
C GLN A 362 23.98 9.56 22.45
N SER A 363 24.91 8.60 22.50
CA SER A 363 25.68 8.14 21.34
C SER A 363 25.40 6.66 21.14
N SER A 364 25.16 6.21 19.90
CA SER A 364 24.98 4.79 19.63
C SER A 364 25.46 4.40 18.25
N ILE A 365 25.99 3.19 18.17
CA ILE A 365 26.30 2.50 16.92
C ILE A 365 25.66 1.12 16.98
N ASN A 366 25.08 0.70 15.88
CA ASN A 366 24.51 -0.64 15.76
C ASN A 366 24.79 -1.24 14.38
N PHE A 367 25.03 -2.52 14.37
CA PHE A 367 25.11 -3.36 13.17
C PHE A 367 24.09 -4.48 13.30
N SER A 368 23.38 -4.78 12.22
CA SER A 368 22.42 -5.88 12.17
C SER A 368 22.53 -6.64 10.85
N TYR A 369 22.39 -7.96 10.94
CA TYR A 369 22.31 -8.85 9.81
C TYR A 369 21.15 -9.81 10.05
N THR A 370 20.23 -9.93 9.08
CA THR A 370 19.06 -10.81 9.20
C THR A 370 18.92 -11.67 7.96
N GLU A 371 18.79 -12.96 8.16
CA GLU A 371 18.43 -13.95 7.16
C GLU A 371 16.95 -14.35 7.35
N PRO A 372 16.02 -13.87 6.52
CA PRO A 372 14.57 -14.12 6.69
C PRO A 372 14.17 -15.59 6.56
N TYR A 373 14.92 -16.36 5.79
CA TYR A 373 14.74 -17.79 5.58
C TYR A 373 16.01 -18.56 5.93
N PHE A 374 16.36 -18.56 7.20
CA PHE A 374 17.45 -19.39 7.74
C PHE A 374 17.13 -20.90 7.59
N THR A 375 15.85 -21.26 7.68
CA THR A 375 15.33 -22.58 7.32
C THR A 375 14.28 -22.48 6.21
N ALA A 376 14.04 -23.57 5.52
CA ALA A 376 13.04 -23.65 4.45
C ALA A 376 11.61 -23.27 4.93
N ASP A 377 11.29 -23.56 6.19
CA ASP A 377 9.99 -23.27 6.80
C ASP A 377 9.80 -21.79 7.16
N GLY A 378 10.76 -20.91 6.81
CA GLY A 378 10.65 -19.48 7.03
C GLY A 378 11.03 -19.01 8.44
N VAL A 379 11.80 -19.81 9.19
CA VAL A 379 12.47 -19.33 10.40
C VAL A 379 13.50 -18.29 10.00
N SER A 380 13.40 -17.09 10.54
CA SER A 380 14.44 -16.07 10.37
C SER A 380 15.49 -16.14 11.46
N ALA A 381 16.75 -15.84 11.13
CA ALA A 381 17.83 -15.65 12.07
C ALA A 381 18.41 -14.24 11.93
N GLY A 382 18.46 -13.49 13.02
CA GLY A 382 19.02 -12.15 13.07
C GLY A 382 20.20 -12.10 14.03
N TYR A 383 21.22 -11.36 13.64
CA TYR A 383 22.43 -11.12 14.45
C TYR A 383 22.56 -9.62 14.63
N SER A 384 22.84 -9.16 15.84
CA SER A 384 23.08 -7.75 16.08
C SER A 384 24.24 -7.53 17.04
N ILE A 385 24.96 -6.43 16.81
CA ILE A 385 26.02 -5.92 17.68
C ILE A 385 25.75 -4.45 17.88
N PHE A 386 25.83 -3.98 19.10
CA PHE A 386 25.59 -2.56 19.41
C PHE A 386 26.49 -2.06 20.53
N ALA A 387 26.74 -0.76 20.49
CA ALA A 387 27.29 0.00 21.62
C ALA A 387 26.47 1.29 21.75
N ARG A 388 26.14 1.64 22.98
CA ARG A 388 25.34 2.81 23.36
C ARG A 388 25.83 3.41 24.64
N GLU A 389 26.06 4.71 24.62
CA GLU A 389 26.31 5.55 25.76
C GLU A 389 25.10 6.45 25.97
N THR A 390 24.56 6.56 27.18
CA THR A 390 23.41 7.42 27.50
C THR A 390 23.67 8.19 28.76
N ASP A 391 23.70 9.51 28.68
CA ASP A 391 23.94 10.42 29.81
C ASP A 391 22.62 11.06 30.23
N TYR A 392 21.99 10.50 31.25
CA TYR A 392 20.72 10.97 31.80
C TYR A 392 20.84 12.31 32.54
N SER A 393 22.06 12.72 32.96
CA SER A 393 22.29 13.99 33.62
C SER A 393 22.03 15.18 32.72
N LYS A 394 22.30 15.03 31.43
CA LYS A 394 22.04 16.04 30.39
C LYS A 394 20.57 16.23 30.10
N LEU A 395 19.76 15.23 30.37
CA LEU A 395 18.29 15.34 30.30
C LEU A 395 17.67 15.94 31.58
N ARG A 396 18.48 16.21 32.60
CA ARG A 396 18.04 16.65 33.94
C ARG A 396 17.04 15.68 34.59
N LEU A 397 17.08 14.40 34.20
CA LEU A 397 16.24 13.37 34.74
C LEU A 397 16.88 12.74 35.98
N GLN A 398 18.12 12.28 35.86
CA GLN A 398 18.89 11.68 36.94
C GLN A 398 20.40 11.85 36.72
N PRO A 399 21.23 12.01 37.79
CA PRO A 399 22.65 12.31 37.66
C PRO A 399 23.50 11.03 37.47
N PHE A 400 23.29 10.28 36.38
CA PHE A 400 24.14 9.14 36.01
C PHE A 400 24.22 9.00 34.49
N SER A 401 25.27 8.32 34.03
CA SER A 401 25.35 7.82 32.64
C SER A 401 25.40 6.29 32.63
N GLN A 402 25.01 5.74 31.49
CA GLN A 402 24.96 4.31 31.27
C GLN A 402 25.64 3.97 29.95
N ASP A 403 26.67 3.14 30.01
CA ASP A 403 27.37 2.60 28.86
C ASP A 403 26.95 1.15 28.68
N THR A 404 26.46 0.83 27.48
CA THR A 404 25.95 -0.51 27.17
C THR A 404 26.54 -1.00 25.87
N MET A 405 27.12 -2.18 25.86
CA MET A 405 27.51 -2.86 24.62
C MET A 405 27.03 -4.31 24.67
N GLY A 406 26.72 -4.84 23.50
CA GLY A 406 26.19 -6.20 23.45
C GLY A 406 26.13 -6.78 22.05
N ALA A 407 25.91 -8.10 22.06
CA ALA A 407 25.62 -8.86 20.85
C ALA A 407 24.40 -9.76 21.08
N SER A 408 23.59 -9.99 20.09
CA SER A 408 22.45 -10.88 20.19
C SER A 408 22.20 -11.70 18.93
N ILE A 409 21.59 -12.86 19.14
CA ILE A 409 21.05 -13.73 18.10
C ILE A 409 19.56 -13.86 18.35
N ASN A 410 18.76 -13.65 17.31
CA ASN A 410 17.31 -13.70 17.40
C ASN A 410 16.77 -14.63 16.33
N TRP A 411 15.91 -15.56 16.70
CA TRP A 411 15.17 -16.42 15.78
C TRP A 411 13.71 -16.04 15.82
N SER A 412 13.04 -16.11 14.65
CA SER A 412 11.62 -15.85 14.59
C SER A 412 10.94 -16.83 13.65
N TYR A 413 9.89 -17.49 14.14
CA TYR A 413 9.09 -18.48 13.42
C TYR A 413 7.71 -17.92 13.10
N PRO A 414 7.30 -17.92 11.82
CA PRO A 414 5.95 -17.54 11.41
C PRO A 414 4.97 -18.68 11.71
N ILE A 415 4.14 -18.52 12.73
CA ILE A 415 3.07 -19.48 13.06
C ILE A 415 1.97 -19.43 11.99
N SER A 416 1.67 -18.23 11.49
CA SER A 416 0.71 -17.99 10.41
C SER A 416 1.04 -16.66 9.72
N GLU A 417 0.29 -16.30 8.67
CA GLU A 417 0.45 -15.02 7.98
C GLU A 417 0.28 -13.79 8.90
N ILE A 418 -0.40 -13.94 10.01
CA ILE A 418 -0.70 -12.86 10.97
C ILE A 418 -0.03 -13.04 12.34
N GLN A 419 0.68 -14.16 12.57
CA GLN A 419 1.27 -14.47 13.87
C GLN A 419 2.71 -14.94 13.75
N ARG A 420 3.56 -14.49 14.68
CA ARG A 420 4.96 -14.85 14.75
C ARG A 420 5.40 -15.00 16.19
N ILE A 421 6.23 -15.99 16.46
CA ILE A 421 6.92 -16.16 17.74
C ILE A 421 8.42 -15.98 17.53
N GLY A 422 9.09 -15.27 18.42
CA GLY A 422 10.53 -15.05 18.38
C GLY A 422 11.19 -15.46 19.66
N PHE A 423 12.45 -15.89 19.54
CA PHE A 423 13.35 -16.22 20.64
C PHE A 423 14.65 -15.47 20.41
N GLY A 424 15.22 -14.92 21.46
CA GLY A 424 16.50 -14.24 21.40
C GLY A 424 17.41 -14.64 22.55
N LEU A 425 18.70 -14.68 22.23
CA LEU A 425 19.77 -14.84 23.20
C LEU A 425 20.76 -13.70 23.00
N GLY A 426 21.04 -12.94 24.04
CA GLY A 426 21.95 -11.80 24.00
C GLY A 426 22.97 -11.84 25.14
N TYR A 427 24.12 -11.26 24.86
CA TYR A 427 25.11 -10.91 25.87
C TYR A 427 25.21 -9.40 25.94
N GLU A 428 25.08 -8.83 27.14
CA GLU A 428 25.13 -7.40 27.41
C GLU A 428 26.19 -7.11 28.51
N TYR A 429 27.07 -6.17 28.22
CA TYR A 429 27.91 -5.50 29.20
C TYR A 429 27.32 -4.12 29.44
N LEU A 430 27.11 -3.80 30.71
CA LEU A 430 26.52 -2.54 31.14
C LEU A 430 27.37 -1.94 32.25
N GLU A 431 27.72 -0.67 32.16
CA GLU A 431 28.43 0.11 33.14
C GLU A 431 27.60 1.35 33.51
N LEU A 432 27.46 1.57 34.82
CA LEU A 432 26.79 2.74 35.39
C LEU A 432 27.84 3.69 35.95
N ASN A 433 27.86 4.91 35.45
CA ASN A 433 28.76 5.94 35.95
C ASN A 433 27.93 6.99 36.71
N PRO A 434 28.04 7.04 38.06
CA PRO A 434 27.40 8.07 38.86
C PRO A 434 28.01 9.44 38.54
N GLY A 435 27.17 10.46 38.39
CA GLY A 435 27.62 11.82 38.12
C GLY A 435 28.18 12.52 39.38
N ASP A 436 28.87 13.64 39.16
CA ASP A 436 29.55 14.41 40.22
C ASP A 436 28.61 15.10 41.22
N TYR A 437 27.31 15.12 41.01
CA TYR A 437 26.31 15.73 41.88
C TYR A 437 25.54 14.65 42.62
N SER A 438 25.27 14.86 43.92
CA SER A 438 24.57 13.94 44.82
C SER A 438 23.50 13.11 44.07
N SER A 439 23.86 11.89 43.78
CA SER A 439 22.97 10.89 43.18
C SER A 439 21.81 10.64 44.13
N SER A 440 20.66 10.27 43.58
CA SER A 440 19.55 9.83 44.42
C SER A 440 20.01 8.66 45.30
N ALA A 441 19.63 8.65 46.58
CA ALA A 441 20.00 7.57 47.53
C ALA A 441 19.68 6.17 46.94
N THR A 442 18.68 6.05 46.09
CA THR A 442 18.33 4.80 45.38
C THR A 442 19.45 4.34 44.44
N ILE A 443 20.11 5.25 43.72
CA ILE A 443 21.21 4.92 42.79
C ILE A 443 22.45 4.54 43.58
N GLU A 444 22.80 5.34 44.61
CA GLU A 444 23.96 5.07 45.48
C GLU A 444 23.80 3.72 46.17
N ASN A 445 22.69 3.47 46.84
CA ASN A 445 22.39 2.20 47.49
C ASN A 445 22.41 1.01 46.52
N PHE A 446 21.94 1.20 45.29
CA PHE A 446 21.98 0.14 44.30
C PHE A 446 23.41 -0.17 43.86
N ILE A 447 24.24 0.85 43.61
CA ILE A 447 25.65 0.69 43.22
C ILE A 447 26.49 0.12 44.37
N GLU A 448 26.25 0.57 45.60
CA GLU A 448 26.92 -0.01 46.77
C GLU A 448 26.60 -1.50 46.97
N ALA A 449 25.34 -1.89 46.74
CA ALA A 449 24.91 -3.28 46.93
C ALA A 449 25.31 -4.21 45.76
N ASN A 450 25.34 -3.72 44.51
CA ASN A 450 25.47 -4.57 43.34
C ASN A 450 26.70 -4.25 42.47
N GLY A 451 27.43 -3.15 42.77
CA GLY A 451 28.50 -2.64 41.90
C GLY A 451 27.97 -1.76 40.77
N ASN A 452 28.89 -1.30 39.93
CA ASN A 452 28.58 -0.36 38.84
C ASN A 452 28.75 -0.95 37.42
N TRP A 453 29.19 -2.19 37.29
CA TRP A 453 29.32 -2.87 36.02
C TRP A 453 28.71 -4.27 36.08
N PHE A 454 28.02 -4.66 35.00
CA PHE A 454 27.25 -5.90 34.95
C PHE A 454 27.46 -6.61 33.61
N LYS A 455 27.66 -7.92 33.68
CA LYS A 455 27.65 -8.81 32.51
C LYS A 455 26.42 -9.67 32.61
N SER A 456 25.56 -9.62 31.60
CA SER A 456 24.29 -10.35 31.62
C SER A 456 24.12 -11.17 30.37
N VAL A 457 23.66 -12.40 30.52
CA VAL A 457 23.14 -13.22 29.43
C VAL A 457 21.62 -13.09 29.48
N ASN A 458 21.04 -12.55 28.43
CA ASN A 458 19.62 -12.25 28.36
C ASN A 458 18.92 -13.21 27.36
N PHE A 459 17.83 -13.78 27.80
CA PHE A 459 16.92 -14.56 26.97
C PHE A 459 15.61 -13.81 26.80
N ASN A 460 15.11 -13.75 25.59
CA ASN A 460 13.80 -13.16 25.33
C ASN A 460 12.91 -14.07 24.50
N VAL A 461 11.61 -14.00 24.78
CA VAL A 461 10.55 -14.62 23.98
C VAL A 461 9.57 -13.53 23.62
N ASN A 462 9.20 -13.45 22.36
CA ASN A 462 8.18 -12.51 21.92
C ASN A 462 7.16 -13.20 21.02
N TRP A 463 5.89 -12.88 21.23
CA TRP A 463 4.81 -13.29 20.35
C TRP A 463 4.11 -12.05 19.82
N ILE A 464 3.87 -12.03 18.50
CA ILE A 464 3.23 -10.92 17.83
C ILE A 464 2.08 -11.47 16.99
N LYS A 465 0.92 -10.84 17.11
CA LYS A 465 -0.24 -11.06 16.23
C LYS A 465 -0.72 -9.71 15.70
N SER A 466 -0.88 -9.60 14.37
CA SER A 466 -1.36 -8.37 13.74
C SER A 466 -2.37 -8.68 12.65
N THR A 467 -3.57 -8.10 12.78
CA THR A 467 -4.64 -8.15 11.79
C THR A 467 -4.94 -6.76 11.20
N LEU A 468 -3.97 -5.85 11.30
CA LEU A 468 -4.11 -4.49 10.78
C LEU A 468 -4.25 -4.51 9.26
N ASN A 469 -5.21 -3.72 8.74
CA ASN A 469 -5.49 -3.66 7.31
C ASN A 469 -4.42 -2.93 6.48
N ARG A 470 -3.54 -2.14 7.12
CA ARG A 470 -2.43 -1.40 6.49
C ARG A 470 -1.26 -1.31 7.44
N GLY A 471 -0.03 -1.20 6.91
CA GLY A 471 1.18 -0.99 7.72
C GLY A 471 1.27 0.44 8.26
N ILE A 472 0.92 1.42 7.44
CA ILE A 472 0.92 2.85 7.78
C ILE A 472 -0.54 3.34 7.72
N PHE A 473 -0.94 4.19 8.69
CA PHE A 473 -2.31 4.72 8.81
C PHE A 473 -3.40 3.64 8.81
N ALA A 474 -3.18 2.55 9.56
CA ALA A 474 -4.19 1.53 9.73
C ALA A 474 -5.48 2.11 10.32
N THR A 475 -6.62 1.73 9.75
CA THR A 475 -7.95 2.19 10.17
C THR A 475 -8.77 1.10 10.84
N ARG A 476 -8.35 -0.17 10.72
CA ARG A 476 -9.08 -1.32 11.26
C ARG A 476 -8.13 -2.47 11.58
N GLY A 477 -8.47 -3.23 12.63
CA GLY A 477 -7.74 -4.43 13.04
C GLY A 477 -7.15 -4.32 14.42
N THR A 478 -6.45 -5.35 14.83
CA THR A 478 -5.84 -5.48 16.16
C THR A 478 -4.37 -5.88 16.02
N SER A 479 -3.50 -5.25 16.81
CA SER A 479 -2.11 -5.68 16.98
C SER A 479 -1.89 -6.02 18.44
N GLN A 480 -1.29 -7.17 18.72
CA GLN A 480 -0.95 -7.66 20.04
C GLN A 480 0.50 -8.10 20.06
N ARG A 481 1.19 -7.79 21.15
CA ARG A 481 2.57 -8.23 21.40
C ARG A 481 2.69 -8.67 22.85
N LEU A 482 3.17 -9.89 23.06
CA LEU A 482 3.55 -10.42 24.35
C LEU A 482 5.07 -10.59 24.35
N GLY A 483 5.74 -10.11 25.38
CA GLY A 483 7.18 -10.24 25.58
C GLY A 483 7.50 -10.81 26.95
N PHE A 484 8.50 -11.66 27.02
CA PHE A 484 9.13 -12.14 28.22
C PHE A 484 10.64 -11.99 28.08
N ASP A 485 11.25 -11.29 29.01
CA ASP A 485 12.70 -11.10 29.09
C ASP A 485 13.20 -11.71 30.41
N LEU A 486 14.31 -12.46 30.34
CA LEU A 486 14.95 -13.11 31.47
C LEU A 486 16.45 -12.85 31.39
N ALA A 487 17.02 -12.22 32.40
CA ALA A 487 18.46 -12.24 32.61
C ALA A 487 18.82 -13.56 33.33
N PHE A 488 19.67 -14.38 32.71
CA PHE A 488 19.97 -15.74 33.22
C PHE A 488 20.59 -15.75 34.63
N PRO A 489 20.35 -16.82 35.40
CA PRO A 489 21.05 -17.06 36.68
C PRO A 489 22.57 -17.03 36.50
N GLY A 490 23.29 -16.37 37.44
CA GLY A 490 24.72 -16.13 37.36
C GLY A 490 25.13 -14.94 36.51
N SER A 491 24.16 -14.19 36.00
CA SER A 491 24.37 -12.85 35.41
C SER A 491 24.67 -11.84 36.53
N GLY A 492 25.36 -10.73 36.17
CA GLY A 492 25.60 -9.64 37.11
C GLY A 492 24.33 -8.97 37.64
N LEU A 493 23.21 -9.13 36.90
CA LEU A 493 21.86 -8.74 37.33
C LEU A 493 20.91 -9.87 36.98
N GLU A 494 20.07 -10.25 37.91
CA GLU A 494 19.11 -11.35 37.76
C GLU A 494 17.71 -10.81 37.92
N TYR A 495 16.96 -10.77 36.81
CA TYR A 495 15.59 -10.25 36.75
C TYR A 495 14.80 -10.89 35.64
N TYR A 496 13.48 -10.79 35.71
CA TYR A 496 12.59 -11.12 34.62
C TYR A 496 11.53 -10.02 34.39
N LYS A 497 11.05 -9.93 33.18
CA LYS A 497 10.03 -8.96 32.80
C LYS A 497 9.00 -9.58 31.85
N PHE A 498 7.74 -9.31 32.12
CA PHE A 498 6.62 -9.58 31.22
C PHE A 498 6.08 -8.27 30.67
N THR A 499 5.81 -8.24 29.38
CA THR A 499 5.21 -7.09 28.71
C THR A 499 4.06 -7.55 27.83
N TYR A 500 2.93 -6.87 27.90
CA TYR A 500 1.82 -7.06 26.96
C TYR A 500 1.41 -5.72 26.40
N LYS A 501 1.44 -5.60 25.07
CA LYS A 501 1.02 -4.40 24.36
C LYS A 501 -0.08 -4.76 23.37
N ALA A 502 -1.20 -4.07 23.44
CA ALA A 502 -2.30 -4.25 22.51
C ALA A 502 -2.74 -2.91 21.93
N SER A 503 -3.13 -2.94 20.67
CA SER A 503 -3.82 -1.82 20.04
C SER A 503 -4.96 -2.35 19.17
N HIS A 504 -6.14 -1.75 19.32
CA HIS A 504 -7.31 -2.05 18.51
C HIS A 504 -7.75 -0.79 17.79
N LEU A 505 -7.93 -0.90 16.47
CA LEU A 505 -8.35 0.19 15.60
C LEU A 505 -9.72 -0.14 15.00
N ARG A 506 -10.62 0.84 15.05
CA ARG A 506 -11.96 0.76 14.45
C ARG A 506 -12.29 2.07 13.75
N GLY A 507 -12.49 2.02 12.44
CA GLY A 507 -13.01 3.15 11.68
C GLY A 507 -14.44 3.47 12.12
N LEU A 508 -14.68 4.70 12.55
CA LEU A 508 -16.00 5.22 12.91
C LEU A 508 -16.64 5.90 11.71
N THR A 509 -15.84 6.61 10.91
CA THR A 509 -16.22 7.23 9.64
C THR A 509 -15.05 7.05 8.66
N ARG A 510 -15.21 7.50 7.40
CA ARG A 510 -14.11 7.53 6.42
C ARG A 510 -12.89 8.36 6.90
N GLN A 511 -13.12 9.36 7.74
CA GLN A 511 -12.09 10.30 8.23
C GLN A 511 -11.69 10.09 9.69
N LEU A 512 -12.45 9.34 10.46
CA LEU A 512 -12.25 9.17 11.90
C LEU A 512 -12.02 7.71 12.26
N THR A 513 -10.87 7.44 12.90
CA THR A 513 -10.52 6.11 13.42
C THR A 513 -10.30 6.18 14.93
N LEU A 514 -11.02 5.35 15.66
CA LEU A 514 -10.79 5.14 17.09
C LEU A 514 -9.64 4.16 17.27
N LYS A 515 -8.64 4.55 18.06
CA LYS A 515 -7.51 3.68 18.44
C LYS A 515 -7.49 3.53 19.95
N LEU A 516 -7.66 2.30 20.42
CA LEU A 516 -7.49 1.91 21.81
C LEU A 516 -6.12 1.26 21.97
N LYS A 517 -5.38 1.64 23.01
CA LYS A 517 -4.08 1.03 23.37
C LYS A 517 -4.14 0.54 24.81
N ALA A 518 -3.47 -0.59 25.06
CA ALA A 518 -3.21 -1.12 26.40
C ALA A 518 -1.75 -1.55 26.47
N ASP A 519 -1.01 -1.05 27.45
CA ASP A 519 0.35 -1.42 27.75
C ASP A 519 0.40 -1.90 29.20
N LEU A 520 0.78 -3.18 29.39
CA LEU A 520 0.91 -3.82 30.69
C LEU A 520 2.35 -4.30 30.85
N GLY A 521 2.93 -4.11 32.02
CA GLY A 521 4.27 -4.57 32.35
C GLY A 521 4.35 -5.07 33.79
N TYR A 522 5.03 -6.17 33.97
CA TYR A 522 5.41 -6.70 35.28
C TYR A 522 6.88 -7.13 35.26
N GLY A 523 7.61 -6.85 36.27
CA GLY A 523 9.01 -7.27 36.37
C GLY A 523 9.48 -7.32 37.83
N GLU A 524 10.36 -8.28 38.10
CA GLU A 524 10.92 -8.50 39.43
C GLU A 524 12.33 -9.05 39.31
N SER A 525 13.14 -8.82 40.33
CA SER A 525 14.45 -9.45 40.50
C SER A 525 14.33 -10.82 41.13
N TYR A 526 15.36 -11.62 40.97
CA TYR A 526 15.52 -12.89 41.67
C TYR A 526 17.02 -13.15 41.97
N GLY A 527 17.33 -14.25 42.65
CA GLY A 527 18.72 -14.63 42.99
C GLY A 527 19.42 -13.61 43.88
N ASP A 528 20.61 -13.21 43.46
CA ASP A 528 21.45 -12.29 44.25
C ASP A 528 21.10 -10.80 44.02
N THR A 529 20.21 -10.49 43.10
CA THR A 529 19.75 -9.11 42.83
C THR A 529 18.59 -8.76 43.75
N SER A 530 18.80 -7.87 44.70
CA SER A 530 17.86 -7.56 45.79
C SER A 530 16.55 -6.88 45.30
N GLN A 531 16.60 -6.12 44.22
CA GLN A 531 15.45 -5.41 43.65
C GLN A 531 15.61 -5.22 42.14
N LEU A 532 14.51 -5.06 41.41
CA LEU A 532 14.55 -4.78 39.98
C LEU A 532 15.42 -3.53 39.74
N PRO A 533 16.45 -3.60 38.88
CA PRO A 533 17.31 -2.46 38.62
C PRO A 533 16.49 -1.24 38.18
N PHE A 534 16.71 -0.09 38.78
CA PHE A 534 15.94 1.13 38.58
C PHE A 534 15.86 1.52 37.08
N PHE A 535 16.91 1.26 36.30
CA PHE A 535 16.97 1.51 34.86
C PHE A 535 16.25 0.44 34.01
N LYS A 536 15.75 -0.65 34.60
CA LYS A 536 14.88 -1.65 33.95
C LYS A 536 13.39 -1.50 34.34
N ASN A 537 13.04 -0.54 35.20
CA ASN A 537 11.66 -0.25 35.60
C ASN A 537 10.77 0.17 34.41
N PHE A 538 9.46 0.09 34.61
CA PHE A 538 8.49 0.59 33.68
C PHE A 538 8.17 2.06 34.01
N TYR A 539 8.19 2.90 33.00
CA TYR A 539 7.91 4.32 33.16
C TYR A 539 6.53 4.63 32.58
N SER A 540 5.73 5.41 33.30
CA SER A 540 4.44 5.91 32.85
C SER A 540 4.57 7.41 32.57
N GLY A 541 4.34 7.83 31.36
CA GLY A 541 4.39 9.22 30.89
C GLY A 541 5.08 9.34 29.54
N ASP A 542 4.67 10.34 28.79
CA ASP A 542 5.41 10.79 27.61
C ASP A 542 6.64 11.57 28.13
N LEU A 543 7.77 11.44 27.46
CA LEU A 543 8.96 12.29 27.71
C LEU A 543 8.72 13.76 27.31
N ASP A 544 7.46 14.15 27.14
CA ASP A 544 7.09 15.53 26.89
C ASP A 544 7.35 16.35 28.16
N LEU A 545 8.43 17.09 28.11
CA LEU A 545 8.97 17.92 29.18
C LEU A 545 8.08 19.18 29.41
N SER A 546 6.79 19.00 29.65
CA SER A 546 5.98 20.05 30.23
C SER A 546 6.42 20.31 31.68
N GLU A 547 6.42 21.54 32.12
CA GLU A 547 6.92 21.97 33.43
C GLU A 547 6.30 21.24 34.64
N ASP A 548 5.18 20.56 34.44
CA ASP A 548 4.49 19.77 35.48
C ASP A 548 5.13 18.41 35.80
N SER A 549 6.09 17.93 35.01
CA SER A 549 6.78 16.65 35.26
C SER A 549 7.86 16.74 36.36
N LYS A 550 8.14 17.93 36.90
CA LYS A 550 9.18 18.14 37.94
C LYS A 550 8.87 17.49 39.28
N ASN A 551 7.67 16.97 39.50
CA ASN A 551 7.23 16.41 40.77
C ASN A 551 6.94 14.90 40.77
N THR A 552 7.31 14.15 39.74
CA THR A 552 7.23 12.68 39.82
C THR A 552 8.40 12.12 40.63
N ARG A 553 8.19 12.10 41.92
CA ARG A 553 9.01 11.42 42.91
C ARG A 553 8.96 9.91 42.62
N TRP A 554 10.09 9.30 42.42
CA TRP A 554 10.26 7.87 42.22
C TRP A 554 10.06 7.13 43.54
N ASP A 555 8.84 7.10 44.06
CA ASP A 555 8.53 6.26 45.20
C ASP A 555 8.12 4.87 44.75
N GLN A 556 8.85 3.92 45.31
CA GLN A 556 8.70 2.49 45.18
C GLN A 556 7.24 2.06 45.44
N GLU A 557 6.55 1.66 44.41
CA GLU A 557 5.57 0.58 44.50
C GLU A 557 5.36 0.04 43.08
N ILE A 558 5.63 -1.26 42.93
CA ILE A 558 5.32 -2.00 41.70
C ILE A 558 3.81 -2.10 41.61
N VAL A 559 3.19 -1.12 41.00
CA VAL A 559 1.77 -1.16 40.64
C VAL A 559 1.64 -1.60 39.21
N PRO A 560 0.95 -2.69 38.88
CA PRO A 560 0.57 -2.98 37.52
C PRO A 560 -0.33 -1.83 37.02
N ARG A 561 0.20 -0.91 36.23
CA ARG A 561 -0.52 0.22 35.69
C ARG A 561 -1.11 -0.14 34.33
N VAL A 562 -2.42 -0.17 34.25
CA VAL A 562 -3.18 -0.17 33.01
C VAL A 562 -3.26 1.29 32.53
N ALA A 563 -2.48 1.65 31.53
CA ALA A 563 -2.65 2.95 30.86
C ALA A 563 -3.57 2.79 29.67
N LEU A 564 -4.79 3.30 29.77
CA LEU A 564 -5.73 3.35 28.67
C LEU A 564 -5.54 4.69 27.92
N HIS A 565 -4.94 4.66 26.73
CA HIS A 565 -4.82 5.85 25.90
C HIS A 565 -5.88 5.84 24.79
N ILE A 566 -6.76 6.83 24.82
CA ILE A 566 -7.70 7.11 23.72
C ILE A 566 -7.04 8.17 22.84
N VAL A 567 -6.54 7.76 21.67
CA VAL A 567 -5.93 8.67 20.70
C VAL A 567 -6.94 9.01 19.62
N ARG A 568 -7.30 10.27 19.51
CA ARG A 568 -8.08 10.80 18.39
C ARG A 568 -7.10 11.13 17.27
N THR A 569 -7.03 10.30 16.24
CA THR A 569 -6.24 10.60 15.05
C THR A 569 -7.15 11.28 14.03
N LEU A 570 -7.00 12.57 13.84
CA LEU A 570 -7.53 13.29 12.69
C LEU A 570 -6.63 12.91 11.50
N ALA A 571 -7.12 12.07 10.61
CA ALA A 571 -6.47 11.87 9.32
C ALA A 571 -6.73 13.09 8.45
N GLN A 572 -5.82 14.06 8.44
CA GLN A 572 -5.74 14.97 7.31
C GLN A 572 -5.22 14.18 6.12
N GLN A 573 -6.08 13.97 5.13
CA GLN A 573 -5.64 13.58 3.80
C GLN A 573 -4.84 14.75 3.23
N VAL A 574 -3.52 14.67 3.31
CA VAL A 574 -2.66 15.41 2.39
C VAL A 574 -2.66 14.59 1.11
N VAL A 575 -3.52 14.95 0.18
CA VAL A 575 -3.43 14.52 -1.20
C VAL A 575 -2.19 15.21 -1.76
N MET A 576 -1.08 14.49 -1.81
CA MET A 576 0.02 14.90 -2.69
C MET A 576 -0.34 14.42 -4.09
N CYS A 577 -0.86 15.35 -4.90
CA CYS A 577 -0.86 15.19 -6.36
C CYS A 577 0.61 15.17 -6.83
N LYS A 578 0.94 14.13 -7.58
CA LYS A 578 1.97 14.19 -8.59
C LYS A 578 1.32 14.52 -9.90
#